data_687c6595e54fe58252f978c6010862cf
#
_entry.id   687c6595e54fe58252f978c6010862cf
#
_cell.length_a   1.000
_cell.length_b   1.000
_cell.length_c   1.000
_cell.angle_alpha   90.00
_cell.angle_beta   90.00
_cell.angle_gamma   90.00
#
_symmetry.space_group_name_H-M   'P 1'
#
loop_
_entity.id
_entity.type
_entity.pdbx_description
1 polymer ?
#
loop_
_entity_poly.entity_id
_entity_poly.type
_entity_poly.pdbx_seq_one_letter_code
_entity_poly.pdbx_strand_id
1 'polypeptide(L)'
;MNKKSLLAGLLTISSLIFTGSAFANSALLNVSYDVTREFYKDFNPSFVNYWKQKTGETVTINQSHGGSSKQARSVSDGLEADIISMNQAPDIDILYDRAKLIPKDWQKRLPNASSPTNSTTVFLVRKGNPKNIKDWDDLIKPDVSVVIPNPKTSGNGKYSYLAAWGYVIKKGGDDAQAKDFVTKLFKNVPVLDTGGRGATTTFAQREIGDALLTFENEVNLIKKELGDKFDVVYPSTSILAENPIAVVDKFAIKHKNQALAQAYVEYHFSEAGQEIAAQHYLRPSVASVANKYKARFRNIELFSVGDVFGSWTKAQKVHFADGALFDQIYQK
;
A
#
# COMPACT_ATOMS: atom_id res chain seq x y z
N MET A 1 35.99 -41.87 -80.28
CA MET A 1 35.20 -40.64 -80.31
C MET A 1 33.89 -40.88 -79.59
N ASN A 2 33.70 -40.48 -78.33
CA ASN A 2 32.40 -40.41 -77.64
C ASN A 2 32.54 -39.45 -76.46
N LYS A 3 31.82 -38.33 -76.58
CA LYS A 3 31.69 -37.32 -75.56
C LYS A 3 30.66 -37.79 -74.56
N LYS A 4 30.98 -37.87 -73.27
CA LYS A 4 30.02 -38.01 -72.17
C LYS A 4 29.89 -36.68 -71.42
N SER A 5 28.72 -36.07 -71.52
CA SER A 5 28.31 -34.90 -70.79
C SER A 5 28.02 -35.24 -69.35
N LEU A 6 28.71 -34.60 -68.41
CA LEU A 6 28.37 -34.64 -66.99
C LEU A 6 27.42 -33.47 -66.67
N LEU A 7 26.16 -33.81 -66.28
CA LEU A 7 25.21 -32.85 -65.68
C LEU A 7 25.52 -32.79 -64.20
N ALA A 8 26.01 -31.64 -63.71
CA ALA A 8 26.12 -31.37 -62.31
C ALA A 8 24.84 -30.70 -61.80
N GLY A 9 24.07 -31.46 -60.99
CA GLY A 9 22.86 -30.90 -60.31
C GLY A 9 23.28 -30.13 -59.10
N LEU A 10 23.00 -28.81 -59.06
CA LEU A 10 23.12 -27.95 -57.88
C LEU A 10 21.91 -28.26 -56.97
N LEU A 11 22.12 -28.90 -55.83
CA LEU A 11 21.19 -28.94 -54.71
C LEU A 11 21.35 -27.64 -53.87
N THR A 12 20.42 -26.70 -54.02
CA THR A 12 20.28 -25.55 -53.12
C THR A 12 19.58 -26.02 -51.83
N ILE A 13 20.38 -26.20 -50.76
CA ILE A 13 19.86 -26.40 -49.41
C ILE A 13 19.44 -25.03 -48.88
N SER A 14 18.13 -24.72 -48.87
CA SER A 14 17.55 -23.59 -48.18
C SER A 14 17.57 -23.86 -46.66
N SER A 15 18.56 -23.35 -45.97
CA SER A 15 18.63 -23.35 -44.51
C SER A 15 17.58 -22.34 -43.99
N LEU A 16 16.42 -22.82 -43.54
CA LEU A 16 15.52 -22.05 -42.70
C LEU A 16 16.24 -21.78 -41.37
N ILE A 17 16.74 -20.57 -41.21
CA ILE A 17 17.22 -20.06 -39.93
C ILE A 17 15.97 -19.78 -39.10
N PHE A 18 15.57 -20.71 -38.23
CA PHE A 18 14.67 -20.43 -37.13
C PHE A 18 15.45 -19.56 -36.13
N THR A 19 15.28 -18.23 -36.24
CA THR A 19 15.67 -17.34 -35.18
C THR A 19 14.72 -17.58 -33.99
N GLY A 20 15.08 -18.54 -33.16
CA GLY A 20 14.46 -18.70 -31.85
C GLY A 20 14.73 -17.40 -31.08
N SER A 21 13.73 -16.56 -30.97
CA SER A 21 13.76 -15.44 -30.02
C SER A 21 13.97 -16.05 -28.65
N ALA A 22 15.18 -15.93 -28.11
CA ALA A 22 15.43 -16.20 -26.70
C ALA A 22 14.56 -15.19 -25.94
N PHE A 23 13.42 -15.65 -25.42
CA PHE A 23 12.58 -14.86 -24.53
C PHE A 23 13.42 -14.59 -23.27
N ALA A 24 14.01 -13.41 -23.21
CA ALA A 24 14.57 -12.92 -21.96
C ALA A 24 13.45 -12.92 -20.94
N ASN A 25 13.65 -13.65 -19.84
CA ASN A 25 12.66 -13.71 -18.77
C ASN A 25 12.62 -12.32 -18.11
N SER A 26 11.63 -11.49 -18.51
CA SER A 26 11.49 -10.13 -17.99
C SER A 26 11.15 -10.18 -16.49
N ALA A 27 11.79 -9.32 -15.72
CA ALA A 27 11.55 -9.22 -14.28
C ALA A 27 11.14 -7.79 -13.91
N LEU A 28 10.07 -7.65 -13.14
CA LEU A 28 9.67 -6.41 -12.49
C LEU A 28 10.12 -6.39 -11.03
N LEU A 29 10.47 -5.21 -10.52
CA LEU A 29 10.54 -4.96 -9.08
C LEU A 29 9.39 -4.04 -8.68
N ASN A 30 8.46 -4.57 -7.85
CA ASN A 30 7.45 -3.77 -7.17
C ASN A 30 7.90 -3.48 -5.74
N VAL A 31 8.04 -2.22 -5.40
CA VAL A 31 8.34 -1.73 -4.06
C VAL A 31 7.04 -1.30 -3.39
N SER A 32 6.69 -1.92 -2.25
CA SER A 32 5.40 -1.68 -1.60
C SER A 32 5.50 -1.51 -0.08
N TYR A 33 4.44 -0.99 0.52
CA TYR A 33 4.32 -0.93 1.96
C TYR A 33 4.07 -2.33 2.57
N ASP A 34 4.46 -2.51 3.83
CA ASP A 34 4.70 -3.80 4.46
C ASP A 34 3.45 -4.68 4.65
N VAL A 35 2.28 -4.09 4.88
CA VAL A 35 1.05 -4.85 5.15
C VAL A 35 0.41 -5.47 3.88
N THR A 36 0.90 -5.16 2.68
CA THR A 36 0.44 -5.77 1.42
C THR A 36 1.17 -7.06 1.06
N ARG A 37 2.10 -7.52 1.87
CA ARG A 37 2.90 -8.71 1.58
C ARG A 37 2.04 -9.93 1.20
N GLU A 38 1.01 -10.22 1.98
CA GLU A 38 0.15 -11.38 1.74
C GLU A 38 -0.73 -11.19 0.48
N PHE A 39 -1.19 -9.97 0.24
CA PHE A 39 -1.90 -9.63 -1.00
C PHE A 39 -1.06 -9.95 -2.25
N TYR A 40 0.19 -9.53 -2.28
CA TYR A 40 1.06 -9.76 -3.45
C TYR A 40 1.48 -11.22 -3.64
N LYS A 41 1.40 -12.07 -2.61
CA LYS A 41 1.61 -13.52 -2.77
C LYS A 41 0.55 -14.16 -3.68
N ASP A 42 -0.69 -13.65 -3.63
CA ASP A 42 -1.79 -14.16 -4.46
C ASP A 42 -1.94 -13.34 -5.76
N PHE A 43 -1.72 -12.03 -5.70
CA PHE A 43 -1.86 -11.15 -6.84
C PHE A 43 -0.81 -11.43 -7.94
N ASN A 44 0.47 -11.59 -7.57
CA ASN A 44 1.54 -11.76 -8.56
C ASN A 44 1.40 -13.03 -9.40
N PRO A 45 1.11 -14.22 -8.86
CA PRO A 45 0.85 -15.39 -9.68
C PRO A 45 -0.35 -15.22 -10.64
N SER A 46 -1.40 -14.53 -10.19
CA SER A 46 -2.57 -14.22 -11.02
C SER A 46 -2.19 -13.30 -12.19
N PHE A 47 -1.44 -12.25 -11.94
CA PHE A 47 -0.93 -11.36 -12.99
C PHE A 47 0.01 -12.09 -13.96
N VAL A 48 0.93 -12.92 -13.47
CA VAL A 48 1.87 -13.69 -14.32
C VAL A 48 1.10 -14.61 -15.28
N ASN A 49 0.04 -15.27 -14.79
CA ASN A 49 -0.83 -16.10 -15.63
C ASN A 49 -1.58 -15.26 -16.68
N TYR A 50 -2.15 -14.12 -16.27
CA TYR A 50 -2.80 -13.17 -17.19
C TYR A 50 -1.84 -12.70 -18.28
N TRP A 51 -0.64 -12.27 -17.91
CA TRP A 51 0.37 -11.79 -18.86
C TRP A 51 0.78 -12.87 -19.84
N LYS A 52 1.04 -14.07 -19.34
CA LYS A 52 1.37 -15.24 -20.17
C LYS A 52 0.28 -15.59 -21.17
N GLN A 53 -0.99 -15.55 -20.75
CA GLN A 53 -2.13 -15.80 -21.64
C GLN A 53 -2.25 -14.72 -22.73
N LYS A 54 -1.96 -13.46 -22.37
CA LYS A 54 -2.08 -12.30 -23.28
C LYS A 54 -0.94 -12.20 -24.28
N THR A 55 0.29 -12.55 -23.87
CA THR A 55 1.51 -12.27 -24.67
C THR A 55 2.32 -13.51 -25.03
N GLY A 56 2.09 -14.64 -24.35
CA GLY A 56 2.95 -15.83 -24.43
C GLY A 56 4.23 -15.74 -23.56
N GLU A 57 4.51 -14.59 -22.93
CA GLU A 57 5.72 -14.35 -22.16
C GLU A 57 5.56 -14.80 -20.71
N THR A 58 6.61 -15.39 -20.15
CA THR A 58 6.72 -15.65 -18.71
C THR A 58 7.55 -14.57 -18.05
N VAL A 59 7.06 -14.01 -16.95
CA VAL A 59 7.70 -12.91 -16.22
C VAL A 59 7.87 -13.25 -14.75
N THR A 60 8.88 -12.61 -14.12
CA THR A 60 9.10 -12.70 -12.67
C THR A 60 8.73 -11.38 -12.00
N ILE A 61 7.95 -11.43 -10.93
CA ILE A 61 7.62 -10.24 -10.13
C ILE A 61 8.36 -10.33 -8.80
N ASN A 62 9.38 -9.48 -8.66
CA ASN A 62 10.12 -9.31 -7.41
C ASN A 62 9.42 -8.30 -6.51
N GLN A 63 9.55 -8.49 -5.20
CA GLN A 63 8.91 -7.64 -4.20
C GLN A 63 9.90 -7.12 -3.16
N SER A 64 9.75 -5.83 -2.81
CA SER A 64 10.38 -5.26 -1.62
C SER A 64 9.30 -4.65 -0.74
N HIS A 65 9.26 -5.03 0.54
CA HIS A 65 8.24 -4.59 1.49
C HIS A 65 8.86 -3.89 2.69
N GLY A 66 8.27 -2.79 3.14
CA GLY A 66 8.71 -2.05 4.31
C GLY A 66 7.75 -0.91 4.65
N GLY A 67 8.08 -0.10 5.65
CA GLY A 67 7.28 1.10 5.94
C GLY A 67 7.21 2.02 4.71
N SER A 68 6.01 2.46 4.34
CA SER A 68 5.71 3.17 3.09
C SER A 68 6.70 4.31 2.79
N SER A 69 6.85 5.27 3.71
CA SER A 69 7.75 6.40 3.52
C SER A 69 9.25 5.99 3.47
N LYS A 70 9.63 4.87 4.11
CA LYS A 70 10.99 4.32 4.02
C LYS A 70 11.23 3.75 2.64
N GLN A 71 10.30 2.96 2.11
CA GLN A 71 10.38 2.37 0.79
C GLN A 71 10.43 3.43 -0.32
N ALA A 72 9.58 4.46 -0.22
CA ALA A 72 9.59 5.56 -1.16
C ALA A 72 10.93 6.31 -1.20
N ARG A 73 11.54 6.55 -0.02
CA ARG A 73 12.89 7.12 0.04
C ARG A 73 13.94 6.21 -0.60
N SER A 74 13.88 4.90 -0.35
CA SER A 74 14.83 3.96 -0.97
C SER A 74 14.78 4.03 -2.51
N VAL A 75 13.59 4.14 -3.11
CA VAL A 75 13.45 4.30 -4.56
C VAL A 75 13.96 5.67 -5.02
N SER A 76 13.63 6.75 -4.29
CA SER A 76 14.15 8.09 -4.57
C SER A 76 15.69 8.17 -4.50
N ASP A 77 16.30 7.37 -3.62
CA ASP A 77 17.74 7.31 -3.37
C ASP A 77 18.46 6.30 -4.29
N GLY A 78 17.73 5.63 -5.21
CA GLY A 78 18.33 4.81 -6.27
C GLY A 78 18.00 3.32 -6.27
N LEU A 79 17.06 2.83 -5.43
CA LEU A 79 16.53 1.48 -5.60
C LEU A 79 15.71 1.42 -6.90
N GLU A 80 16.19 0.72 -7.89
CA GLU A 80 15.65 0.68 -9.25
C GLU A 80 14.37 -0.16 -9.35
N ALA A 81 13.28 0.36 -8.78
CA ALA A 81 11.96 -0.26 -8.85
C ALA A 81 11.24 0.13 -10.15
N ASP A 82 10.56 -0.83 -10.81
CA ASP A 82 9.68 -0.56 -11.94
C ASP A 82 8.31 -0.03 -11.49
N ILE A 83 7.87 -0.47 -10.31
CA ILE A 83 6.57 -0.16 -9.72
C ILE A 83 6.75 0.30 -8.28
N ILE A 84 5.94 1.28 -7.89
CA ILE A 84 5.81 1.72 -6.50
C ILE A 84 4.35 1.65 -6.07
N SER A 85 4.07 0.96 -4.95
CA SER A 85 2.73 0.74 -4.39
C SER A 85 2.73 1.20 -2.93
N MET A 86 2.17 2.37 -2.67
CA MET A 86 2.23 3.03 -1.36
C MET A 86 0.84 3.13 -0.73
N ASN A 87 0.78 3.50 0.54
CA ASN A 87 -0.48 3.74 1.23
C ASN A 87 -0.83 5.22 1.36
N GLN A 88 -0.10 6.10 0.68
CA GLN A 88 -0.36 7.54 0.64
C GLN A 88 0.34 8.21 -0.55
N ALA A 89 -0.32 9.20 -1.16
CA ALA A 89 0.20 9.89 -2.34
C ALA A 89 1.55 10.60 -2.10
N PRO A 90 1.82 11.27 -0.96
CA PRO A 90 3.11 11.95 -0.73
C PRO A 90 4.32 11.04 -0.82
N ASP A 91 4.17 9.74 -0.55
CA ASP A 91 5.27 8.79 -0.68
C ASP A 91 5.62 8.54 -2.16
N ILE A 92 4.67 8.72 -3.08
CA ILE A 92 4.94 8.65 -4.52
C ILE A 92 5.41 10.03 -5.05
N ASP A 93 4.86 11.13 -4.53
CA ASP A 93 5.23 12.49 -4.94
C ASP A 93 6.74 12.77 -4.78
N ILE A 94 7.39 12.23 -3.75
CA ILE A 94 8.83 12.42 -3.54
C ILE A 94 9.69 11.90 -4.69
N LEU A 95 9.22 10.92 -5.47
CA LEU A 95 9.93 10.39 -6.63
C LEU A 95 10.01 11.44 -7.75
N TYR A 96 8.96 12.27 -7.89
CA TYR A 96 9.02 13.44 -8.77
C TYR A 96 9.86 14.56 -8.14
N ASP A 97 9.55 14.93 -6.89
CA ASP A 97 10.11 16.12 -6.27
C ASP A 97 11.63 16.05 -6.13
N ARG A 98 12.17 14.92 -5.69
CA ARG A 98 13.61 14.72 -5.43
C ARG A 98 14.39 14.23 -6.65
N ALA A 99 13.83 13.26 -7.39
CA ALA A 99 14.62 12.48 -8.35
C ALA A 99 14.08 12.55 -9.78
N LYS A 100 12.92 13.15 -10.03
CA LYS A 100 12.25 13.20 -11.32
C LYS A 100 12.11 11.83 -11.99
N LEU A 101 11.81 10.80 -11.19
CA LEU A 101 11.68 9.42 -11.64
C LEU A 101 10.34 9.13 -12.31
N ILE A 102 9.31 9.91 -11.97
CA ILE A 102 7.93 9.83 -12.48
C ILE A 102 7.46 11.22 -12.94
N PRO A 103 6.39 11.34 -13.75
CA PRO A 103 5.79 12.63 -14.06
C PRO A 103 5.04 13.22 -12.86
N LYS A 104 4.90 14.56 -12.83
CA LYS A 104 4.21 15.26 -11.73
C LYS A 104 2.73 14.90 -11.62
N ASP A 105 2.11 14.60 -12.73
CA ASP A 105 0.69 14.28 -12.85
C ASP A 105 0.40 12.77 -12.85
N TRP A 106 1.28 11.97 -12.24
CA TRP A 106 1.17 10.51 -12.15
C TRP A 106 -0.21 10.03 -11.67
N GLN A 107 -0.86 10.76 -10.75
CA GLN A 107 -2.18 10.44 -10.23
C GLN A 107 -3.30 10.44 -11.27
N LYS A 108 -3.11 11.15 -12.41
CA LYS A 108 -4.10 11.22 -13.48
C LYS A 108 -4.04 10.03 -14.45
N ARG A 109 -3.05 9.16 -14.30
CA ARG A 109 -2.77 8.09 -15.28
C ARG A 109 -3.68 6.88 -15.12
N LEU A 110 -4.22 6.66 -13.91
CA LEU A 110 -5.09 5.53 -13.57
C LEU A 110 -6.34 6.03 -12.83
N PRO A 111 -7.42 5.23 -12.77
CA PRO A 111 -8.63 5.62 -12.05
C PRO A 111 -8.40 5.96 -10.58
N ASN A 112 -9.32 6.73 -9.98
CA ASN A 112 -9.33 7.06 -8.55
C ASN A 112 -8.00 7.65 -8.05
N ALA A 113 -7.44 8.62 -8.78
CA ALA A 113 -6.13 9.19 -8.51
C ALA A 113 -5.02 8.13 -8.38
N SER A 114 -5.05 7.12 -9.26
CA SER A 114 -4.15 5.96 -9.27
C SER A 114 -4.24 5.07 -8.02
N SER A 115 -5.40 5.04 -7.35
CA SER A 115 -5.64 4.25 -6.15
C SER A 115 -6.63 3.11 -6.42
N PRO A 116 -6.14 1.88 -6.68
CA PRO A 116 -7.00 0.73 -6.99
C PRO A 116 -7.84 0.28 -5.81
N THR A 117 -7.37 0.51 -4.58
CA THR A 117 -8.05 0.11 -3.34
C THR A 117 -7.91 1.18 -2.28
N ASN A 118 -8.72 1.04 -1.24
CA ASN A 118 -8.57 1.83 -0.02
C ASN A 118 -8.72 0.95 1.23
N SER A 119 -8.43 1.52 2.38
CA SER A 119 -8.62 0.94 3.70
C SER A 119 -9.03 2.05 4.68
N THR A 120 -9.09 1.74 5.95
CA THR A 120 -9.33 2.73 7.01
C THR A 120 -8.64 2.32 8.30
N THR A 121 -8.42 3.25 9.21
CA THR A 121 -7.90 2.95 10.54
C THR A 121 -9.02 2.39 11.43
N VAL A 122 -8.75 1.25 12.05
CA VAL A 122 -9.60 0.59 13.05
C VAL A 122 -8.76 0.22 14.26
N PHE A 123 -9.40 -0.27 15.33
CA PHE A 123 -8.71 -0.68 16.55
C PHE A 123 -8.76 -2.19 16.69
N LEU A 124 -7.63 -2.84 16.85
CA LEU A 124 -7.54 -4.21 17.29
C LEU A 124 -7.34 -4.20 18.81
N VAL A 125 -8.24 -4.85 19.54
CA VAL A 125 -8.22 -4.90 21.01
C VAL A 125 -8.07 -6.34 21.50
N ARG A 126 -7.67 -6.52 22.75
CA ARG A 126 -7.61 -7.84 23.38
C ARG A 126 -8.97 -8.51 23.36
N LYS A 127 -8.98 -9.85 23.33
CA LYS A 127 -10.24 -10.63 23.34
C LYS A 127 -11.14 -10.26 24.52
N GLY A 128 -12.42 -10.07 24.24
CA GLY A 128 -13.40 -9.61 25.20
C GLY A 128 -13.34 -8.12 25.54
N ASN A 129 -12.42 -7.38 24.91
CA ASN A 129 -12.28 -5.93 25.07
C ASN A 129 -12.27 -5.46 26.54
N PRO A 130 -11.33 -5.92 27.37
CA PRO A 130 -11.34 -5.71 28.82
C PRO A 130 -11.30 -4.22 29.24
N LYS A 131 -10.80 -3.34 28.37
CA LYS A 131 -10.79 -1.87 28.56
C LYS A 131 -12.05 -1.18 28.08
N ASN A 132 -13.04 -1.94 27.55
CA ASN A 132 -14.30 -1.42 27.02
C ASN A 132 -14.11 -0.25 26.02
N ILE A 133 -13.12 -0.41 25.11
CA ILE A 133 -12.79 0.56 24.07
C ILE A 133 -13.88 0.47 22.99
N LYS A 134 -14.60 1.56 22.73
CA LYS A 134 -15.69 1.63 21.74
C LYS A 134 -15.42 2.66 20.66
N ASP A 135 -14.73 3.75 21.00
CA ASP A 135 -14.43 4.86 20.10
C ASP A 135 -13.11 5.55 20.49
N TRP A 136 -12.72 6.56 19.76
CA TRP A 136 -11.50 7.34 19.94
C TRP A 136 -11.33 7.91 21.35
N ASP A 137 -12.42 8.39 21.98
CA ASP A 137 -12.40 8.95 23.34
C ASP A 137 -11.92 7.96 24.39
N ASP A 138 -12.09 6.65 24.15
CA ASP A 138 -11.62 5.62 25.07
C ASP A 138 -10.10 5.42 25.02
N LEU A 139 -9.46 5.79 23.91
CA LEU A 139 -8.01 5.63 23.72
C LEU A 139 -7.18 6.65 24.51
N ILE A 140 -7.79 7.75 24.98
CA ILE A 140 -7.11 8.78 25.77
C ILE A 140 -7.29 8.60 27.28
N LYS A 141 -7.97 7.54 27.73
CA LYS A 141 -8.08 7.20 29.15
C LYS A 141 -6.71 6.86 29.72
N PRO A 142 -6.38 7.27 30.95
CA PRO A 142 -5.03 7.10 31.51
C PRO A 142 -4.61 5.64 31.75
N ASP A 143 -5.56 4.73 31.82
CA ASP A 143 -5.34 3.27 32.04
C ASP A 143 -5.36 2.47 30.74
N VAL A 144 -5.38 3.11 29.57
CA VAL A 144 -5.35 2.48 28.24
C VAL A 144 -4.00 2.71 27.59
N SER A 145 -3.35 1.62 27.19
CA SER A 145 -2.09 1.64 26.44
C SER A 145 -2.34 1.35 24.96
N VAL A 146 -1.82 2.22 24.09
CA VAL A 146 -2.11 2.20 22.65
C VAL A 146 -0.83 1.98 21.84
N VAL A 147 -0.87 1.05 20.89
CA VAL A 147 0.23 0.83 19.94
C VAL A 147 -0.10 1.49 18.62
N ILE A 148 0.79 2.38 18.18
CA ILE A 148 0.70 3.11 16.89
C ILE A 148 2.08 3.06 16.24
N PRO A 149 2.19 2.77 14.92
CA PRO A 149 3.47 2.92 14.21
C PRO A 149 3.91 4.40 14.17
N ASN A 150 5.21 4.64 14.06
CA ASN A 150 5.77 5.99 14.04
C ASN A 150 5.30 6.79 12.80
N PRO A 151 4.61 7.92 12.96
CA PRO A 151 4.15 8.77 11.85
C PRO A 151 5.27 9.36 10.97
N LYS A 152 6.52 9.43 11.46
CA LYS A 152 7.66 9.90 10.66
C LYS A 152 8.16 8.85 9.65
N THR A 153 7.87 7.55 9.87
CA THR A 153 8.41 6.45 9.06
C THR A 153 7.33 5.56 8.43
N SER A 154 6.11 5.62 8.96
CA SER A 154 4.99 4.76 8.58
C SER A 154 3.79 5.56 8.11
N GLY A 155 3.29 5.24 6.93
CA GLY A 155 2.01 5.78 6.46
C GLY A 155 0.83 5.36 7.34
N ASN A 156 0.85 4.11 7.87
CA ASN A 156 -0.16 3.67 8.86
C ASN A 156 -0.13 4.57 10.10
N GLY A 157 1.05 4.92 10.62
CA GLY A 157 1.19 5.87 11.72
C GLY A 157 0.66 7.25 11.39
N LYS A 158 0.92 7.76 10.17
CA LYS A 158 0.33 9.04 9.72
C LYS A 158 -1.18 9.00 9.67
N TYR A 159 -1.75 7.95 9.08
CA TYR A 159 -3.21 7.80 9.03
C TYR A 159 -3.83 7.66 10.41
N SER A 160 -3.21 6.93 11.34
CA SER A 160 -3.70 6.81 12.72
C SER A 160 -3.70 8.17 13.44
N TYR A 161 -2.63 8.97 13.26
CA TYR A 161 -2.55 10.32 13.79
C TYR A 161 -3.62 11.25 13.16
N LEU A 162 -3.73 11.26 11.83
CA LEU A 162 -4.70 12.10 11.12
C LEU A 162 -6.15 11.66 11.39
N ALA A 163 -6.40 10.37 11.58
CA ALA A 163 -7.70 9.86 11.94
C ALA A 163 -8.15 10.37 13.33
N ALA A 164 -7.24 10.34 14.31
CA ALA A 164 -7.49 10.87 15.65
C ALA A 164 -7.75 12.38 15.63
N TRP A 165 -6.97 13.13 14.86
CA TRP A 165 -7.18 14.57 14.67
C TRP A 165 -8.51 14.88 14.01
N GLY A 166 -8.78 14.21 12.88
CA GLY A 166 -10.00 14.38 12.10
C GLY A 166 -11.26 13.97 12.85
N TYR A 167 -11.19 13.00 13.76
CA TYR A 167 -12.28 12.64 14.65
C TYR A 167 -12.78 13.84 15.48
N VAL A 168 -11.85 14.61 16.07
CA VAL A 168 -12.20 15.81 16.86
C VAL A 168 -12.83 16.87 15.96
N ILE A 169 -12.24 17.14 14.80
CA ILE A 169 -12.77 18.12 13.83
C ILE A 169 -14.18 17.71 13.35
N LYS A 170 -14.39 16.44 13.03
CA LYS A 170 -15.70 15.91 12.57
C LYS A 170 -16.78 15.97 13.65
N LYS A 171 -16.39 15.95 14.92
CA LYS A 171 -17.30 16.19 16.06
C LYS A 171 -17.57 17.66 16.33
N GLY A 172 -17.07 18.58 15.53
CA GLY A 172 -17.28 20.02 15.67
C GLY A 172 -16.25 20.72 16.56
N GLY A 173 -15.14 20.04 16.91
CA GLY A 173 -14.01 20.62 17.59
C GLY A 173 -13.11 21.43 16.65
N ASP A 174 -12.13 22.13 17.22
CA ASP A 174 -11.12 22.92 16.52
C ASP A 174 -9.72 22.29 16.57
N ASP A 175 -8.76 22.90 15.88
CA ASP A 175 -7.38 22.42 15.82
C ASP A 175 -6.68 22.40 17.19
N ALA A 176 -7.03 23.30 18.12
CA ALA A 176 -6.46 23.33 19.47
C ALA A 176 -6.95 22.12 20.28
N GLN A 177 -8.24 21.81 20.19
CA GLN A 177 -8.85 20.64 20.82
C GLN A 177 -8.30 19.35 20.20
N ALA A 178 -8.13 19.30 18.87
CA ALA A 178 -7.55 18.17 18.18
C ALA A 178 -6.09 17.93 18.59
N LYS A 179 -5.29 19.00 18.75
CA LYS A 179 -3.90 18.92 19.26
C LYS A 179 -3.87 18.37 20.69
N ASP A 180 -4.73 18.85 21.57
CA ASP A 180 -4.82 18.34 22.95
C ASP A 180 -5.20 16.85 22.98
N PHE A 181 -6.21 16.46 22.18
CA PHE A 181 -6.65 15.08 22.06
C PHE A 181 -5.53 14.15 21.60
N VAL A 182 -4.85 14.49 20.49
CA VAL A 182 -3.75 13.70 19.95
C VAL A 182 -2.56 13.66 20.92
N THR A 183 -2.29 14.76 21.66
CA THR A 183 -1.28 14.77 22.71
C THR A 183 -1.61 13.75 23.80
N LYS A 184 -2.86 13.69 24.26
CA LYS A 184 -3.31 12.69 25.24
C LYS A 184 -3.19 11.27 24.68
N LEU A 185 -3.58 11.05 23.43
CA LEU A 185 -3.42 9.77 22.76
C LEU A 185 -1.97 9.30 22.72
N PHE A 186 -1.03 10.17 22.32
CA PHE A 186 0.39 9.81 22.23
C PHE A 186 1.10 9.70 23.59
N LYS A 187 0.54 10.24 24.67
CA LYS A 187 0.98 9.91 26.03
C LYS A 187 0.74 8.45 26.39
N ASN A 188 -0.30 7.84 25.85
CA ASN A 188 -0.66 6.46 26.05
C ASN A 188 0.09 5.49 25.10
N VAL A 189 1.00 6.00 24.24
CA VAL A 189 1.79 5.20 23.30
C VAL A 189 3.16 4.88 23.90
N PRO A 190 3.41 3.66 24.37
CA PRO A 190 4.68 3.28 25.00
C PRO A 190 5.83 3.13 24.00
N VAL A 191 5.52 2.71 22.76
CA VAL A 191 6.50 2.35 21.73
C VAL A 191 6.02 2.85 20.36
N LEU A 192 6.94 3.41 19.57
CA LEU A 192 6.73 3.76 18.16
C LEU A 192 7.55 2.84 17.25
N ASP A 193 6.91 1.81 16.71
CA ASP A 193 7.53 0.93 15.73
C ASP A 193 7.70 1.62 14.36
N THR A 194 8.68 1.18 13.58
CA THR A 194 9.01 1.83 12.29
C THR A 194 7.97 1.61 11.18
N GLY A 195 7.06 0.65 11.35
CA GLY A 195 6.02 0.30 10.37
C GLY A 195 4.88 -0.50 10.98
N GLY A 196 3.82 -0.75 10.21
CA GLY A 196 2.62 -1.45 10.64
C GLY A 196 2.91 -2.86 11.15
N ARG A 197 3.75 -3.64 10.47
CA ARG A 197 4.13 -4.99 10.91
C ARG A 197 4.92 -5.00 12.21
N GLY A 198 5.77 -4.02 12.47
CA GLY A 198 6.46 -3.85 13.76
C GLY A 198 5.45 -3.64 14.88
N ALA A 199 4.50 -2.74 14.68
CA ALA A 199 3.43 -2.47 15.63
C ALA A 199 2.55 -3.71 15.88
N THR A 200 2.22 -4.48 14.83
CA THR A 200 1.53 -5.76 14.96
C THR A 200 2.32 -6.75 15.83
N THR A 201 3.63 -6.88 15.60
CA THR A 201 4.49 -7.75 16.41
C THR A 201 4.53 -7.30 17.87
N THR A 202 4.67 -5.99 18.12
CA THR A 202 4.65 -5.40 19.47
C THR A 202 3.34 -5.68 20.18
N PHE A 203 2.21 -5.47 19.50
CA PHE A 203 0.89 -5.73 20.09
C PHE A 203 0.61 -7.23 20.21
N ALA A 204 0.66 -7.98 19.12
CA ALA A 204 0.11 -9.34 19.07
C ALA A 204 1.04 -10.41 19.59
N GLN A 205 2.37 -10.26 19.49
CA GLN A 205 3.35 -11.27 19.89
C GLN A 205 4.06 -10.90 21.19
N ARG A 206 4.37 -9.61 21.42
CA ARG A 206 5.00 -9.13 22.66
C ARG A 206 3.98 -8.76 23.74
N GLU A 207 2.70 -8.80 23.39
CA GLU A 207 1.57 -8.52 24.26
C GLU A 207 1.59 -7.12 24.92
N ILE A 208 2.22 -6.14 24.25
CA ILE A 208 2.28 -4.75 24.70
C ILE A 208 1.05 -4.00 24.18
N GLY A 209 0.40 -3.22 25.06
CA GLY A 209 -0.76 -2.37 24.75
C GLY A 209 -2.11 -3.07 24.85
N ASP A 210 -3.15 -2.28 25.03
CA ASP A 210 -4.56 -2.69 25.10
C ASP A 210 -5.24 -2.59 23.73
N ALA A 211 -4.79 -1.64 22.89
CA ALA A 211 -5.27 -1.42 21.54
C ALA A 211 -4.12 -1.21 20.55
N LEU A 212 -4.26 -1.74 19.35
CA LEU A 212 -3.42 -1.44 18.18
C LEU A 212 -4.26 -0.64 17.18
N LEU A 213 -3.80 0.55 16.80
CA LEU A 213 -4.36 1.30 15.69
C LEU A 213 -3.68 0.88 14.39
N THR A 214 -4.47 0.32 13.48
CA THR A 214 -3.93 -0.15 12.20
C THR A 214 -5.02 -0.20 11.14
N PHE A 215 -4.65 -0.58 9.91
CA PHE A 215 -5.60 -0.68 8.82
C PHE A 215 -6.55 -1.87 8.95
N GLU A 216 -7.79 -1.70 8.46
CA GLU A 216 -8.83 -2.74 8.45
C GLU A 216 -8.36 -4.06 7.82
N ASN A 217 -7.61 -4.01 6.72
CA ASN A 217 -7.04 -5.20 6.10
C ASN A 217 -6.03 -5.92 7.00
N GLU A 218 -5.24 -5.19 7.78
CA GLU A 218 -4.25 -5.77 8.69
C GLU A 218 -4.92 -6.51 9.85
N VAL A 219 -5.95 -5.95 10.48
CA VAL A 219 -6.64 -6.61 11.61
C VAL A 219 -7.29 -7.93 11.20
N ASN A 220 -7.83 -7.99 9.99
CA ASN A 220 -8.43 -9.22 9.47
C ASN A 220 -7.40 -10.29 9.16
N LEU A 221 -6.21 -9.90 8.66
CA LEU A 221 -5.08 -10.81 8.47
C LEU A 221 -4.55 -11.33 9.80
N ILE A 222 -4.39 -10.46 10.80
CA ILE A 222 -3.97 -10.84 12.16
C ILE A 222 -4.93 -11.89 12.75
N LYS A 223 -6.24 -11.66 12.64
CA LYS A 223 -7.25 -12.63 13.12
C LYS A 223 -7.16 -13.97 12.38
N LYS A 224 -6.92 -13.95 11.07
CA LYS A 224 -6.74 -15.16 10.27
C LYS A 224 -5.48 -15.95 10.70
N GLU A 225 -4.37 -15.26 11.00
CA GLU A 225 -3.09 -15.86 11.36
C GLU A 225 -3.03 -16.34 12.83
N LEU A 226 -3.60 -15.55 13.75
CA LEU A 226 -3.45 -15.78 15.20
C LEU A 226 -4.73 -16.27 15.88
N GLY A 227 -5.81 -16.46 15.09
CA GLY A 227 -7.09 -16.96 15.61
C GLY A 227 -7.86 -15.93 16.43
N ASP A 228 -8.72 -16.42 17.30
CA ASP A 228 -9.69 -15.63 18.06
C ASP A 228 -9.12 -15.01 19.34
N LYS A 229 -7.93 -14.40 19.24
CA LYS A 229 -7.24 -13.74 20.37
C LYS A 229 -7.57 -12.26 20.51
N PHE A 230 -8.25 -11.67 19.50
CA PHE A 230 -8.48 -10.25 19.40
C PHE A 230 -9.89 -9.93 18.88
N ASP A 231 -10.42 -8.81 19.31
CA ASP A 231 -11.65 -8.23 18.78
C ASP A 231 -11.33 -6.96 17.97
N VAL A 232 -12.19 -6.63 17.00
CA VAL A 232 -12.04 -5.44 16.17
C VAL A 232 -13.09 -4.42 16.58
N VAL A 233 -12.64 -3.21 16.91
CA VAL A 233 -13.49 -2.06 17.16
C VAL A 233 -13.44 -1.12 15.97
N TYR A 234 -14.59 -0.87 15.38
CA TYR A 234 -14.78 0.13 14.34
C TYR A 234 -15.23 1.43 15.00
N PRO A 235 -14.43 2.51 14.94
CA PRO A 235 -14.81 3.79 15.54
C PRO A 235 -15.99 4.42 14.81
N SER A 236 -16.64 5.42 15.42
CA SER A 236 -17.78 6.13 14.84
C SER A 236 -17.45 6.79 13.51
N THR A 237 -16.24 7.35 13.38
CA THR A 237 -15.70 7.90 12.14
C THR A 237 -14.21 7.59 12.04
N SER A 238 -13.69 7.49 10.83
CA SER A 238 -12.27 7.28 10.58
C SER A 238 -11.85 7.89 9.24
N ILE A 239 -10.57 7.73 8.89
CA ILE A 239 -9.98 8.31 7.69
C ILE A 239 -10.00 7.32 6.52
N LEU A 240 -10.29 7.81 5.32
CA LEU A 240 -10.12 7.07 4.07
C LEU A 240 -8.63 6.97 3.73
N ALA A 241 -8.08 5.77 3.80
CA ALA A 241 -6.71 5.48 3.45
C ALA A 241 -6.63 4.96 2.01
N GLU A 242 -6.27 5.83 1.09
CA GLU A 242 -6.07 5.49 -0.32
C GLU A 242 -4.73 4.76 -0.51
N ASN A 243 -4.73 3.73 -1.37
CA ASN A 243 -3.55 2.91 -1.66
C ASN A 243 -3.07 3.16 -3.10
N PRO A 244 -2.34 4.24 -3.37
CA PRO A 244 -1.91 4.57 -4.72
C PRO A 244 -0.78 3.68 -5.23
N ILE A 245 -0.77 3.50 -6.57
CA ILE A 245 0.23 2.75 -7.31
C ILE A 245 0.69 3.55 -8.53
N ALA A 246 1.96 3.45 -8.89
CA ALA A 246 2.50 4.09 -10.08
C ALA A 246 3.63 3.27 -10.72
N VAL A 247 3.79 3.41 -12.03
CA VAL A 247 5.00 3.01 -12.75
C VAL A 247 6.10 4.01 -12.42
N VAL A 248 7.30 3.53 -12.12
CA VAL A 248 8.49 4.37 -11.98
C VAL A 248 9.14 4.51 -13.35
N ASP A 249 8.67 5.49 -14.12
CA ASP A 249 8.93 5.60 -15.57
C ASP A 249 10.41 5.50 -15.95
N LYS A 250 11.30 6.22 -15.25
CA LYS A 250 12.73 6.18 -15.57
C LYS A 250 13.34 4.79 -15.44
N PHE A 251 12.96 4.04 -14.43
CA PHE A 251 13.48 2.70 -14.22
C PHE A 251 12.81 1.68 -15.13
N ALA A 252 11.51 1.77 -15.33
CA ALA A 252 10.80 0.93 -16.30
C ALA A 252 11.35 1.11 -17.73
N ILE A 253 11.71 2.35 -18.13
CA ILE A 253 12.39 2.64 -19.42
C ILE A 253 13.79 2.01 -19.44
N LYS A 254 14.58 2.21 -18.39
CA LYS A 254 15.94 1.66 -18.26
C LYS A 254 15.97 0.14 -18.41
N HIS A 255 14.99 -0.53 -17.78
CA HIS A 255 14.86 -1.99 -17.80
C HIS A 255 14.12 -2.52 -19.03
N LYS A 256 13.59 -1.65 -19.89
CA LYS A 256 12.73 -1.99 -21.05
C LYS A 256 11.44 -2.70 -20.66
N ASN A 257 10.91 -2.37 -19.48
CA ASN A 257 9.72 -2.99 -18.86
C ASN A 257 8.46 -2.13 -18.96
N GLN A 258 8.43 -1.03 -19.77
CA GLN A 258 7.33 -0.06 -19.74
C GLN A 258 5.95 -0.72 -19.97
N ALA A 259 5.82 -1.56 -21.00
CA ALA A 259 4.56 -2.22 -21.34
C ALA A 259 4.12 -3.21 -20.23
N LEU A 260 5.07 -3.98 -19.70
CA LEU A 260 4.83 -4.93 -18.62
C LEU A 260 4.46 -4.21 -17.31
N ALA A 261 5.18 -3.12 -16.96
CA ALA A 261 4.92 -2.30 -15.78
C ALA A 261 3.53 -1.63 -15.86
N GLN A 262 3.18 -1.09 -17.03
CA GLN A 262 1.86 -0.49 -17.26
C GLN A 262 0.75 -1.53 -17.13
N ALA A 263 0.89 -2.70 -17.75
CA ALA A 263 -0.07 -3.79 -17.62
C ALA A 263 -0.23 -4.28 -16.18
N TYR A 264 0.86 -4.30 -15.40
CA TYR A 264 0.83 -4.69 -13.99
C TYR A 264 0.01 -3.70 -13.15
N VAL A 265 0.21 -2.38 -13.30
CA VAL A 265 -0.57 -1.39 -12.55
C VAL A 265 -2.04 -1.37 -12.99
N GLU A 266 -2.33 -1.55 -14.28
CA GLU A 266 -3.70 -1.66 -14.80
C GLU A 266 -4.43 -2.91 -14.29
N TYR A 267 -3.72 -4.03 -14.12
CA TYR A 267 -4.31 -5.27 -13.61
C TYR A 267 -4.87 -5.11 -12.20
N HIS A 268 -4.35 -4.18 -11.38
CA HIS A 268 -4.92 -3.86 -10.07
C HIS A 268 -6.35 -3.30 -10.16
N PHE A 269 -6.75 -2.74 -11.29
CA PHE A 269 -8.11 -2.22 -11.53
C PHE A 269 -9.00 -3.21 -12.30
N SER A 270 -8.50 -4.39 -12.67
CA SER A 270 -9.31 -5.44 -13.27
C SER A 270 -10.20 -6.11 -12.21
N GLU A 271 -11.31 -6.73 -12.62
CA GLU A 271 -12.15 -7.49 -11.70
C GLU A 271 -11.36 -8.57 -10.95
N ALA A 272 -10.49 -9.31 -11.66
CA ALA A 272 -9.66 -10.34 -11.05
C ALA A 272 -8.69 -9.78 -9.99
N GLY A 273 -7.99 -8.68 -10.29
CA GLY A 273 -7.11 -8.02 -9.33
C GLY A 273 -7.87 -7.46 -8.13
N GLN A 274 -9.05 -6.89 -8.36
CA GLN A 274 -9.92 -6.35 -7.32
C GLN A 274 -10.55 -7.44 -6.45
N GLU A 275 -10.89 -8.60 -7.00
CA GLU A 275 -11.38 -9.74 -6.21
C GLU A 275 -10.30 -10.25 -5.25
N ILE A 276 -9.06 -10.38 -5.72
CA ILE A 276 -7.92 -10.73 -4.85
C ILE A 276 -7.78 -9.67 -3.75
N ALA A 277 -7.85 -8.37 -4.09
CA ALA A 277 -7.79 -7.30 -3.11
C ALA A 277 -8.89 -7.42 -2.04
N ALA A 278 -10.14 -7.65 -2.44
CA ALA A 278 -11.25 -7.84 -1.52
C ALA A 278 -11.07 -9.09 -0.63
N GLN A 279 -10.46 -10.17 -1.14
CA GLN A 279 -10.14 -11.36 -0.35
C GLN A 279 -9.10 -11.07 0.74
N HIS A 280 -8.22 -10.09 0.51
CA HIS A 280 -7.23 -9.57 1.47
C HIS A 280 -7.74 -8.36 2.26
N TYR A 281 -9.06 -8.13 2.30
CA TYR A 281 -9.71 -7.05 3.05
C TYR A 281 -9.26 -5.63 2.65
N LEU A 282 -8.74 -5.47 1.44
CA LEU A 282 -8.59 -4.18 0.80
C LEU A 282 -9.92 -3.81 0.12
N ARG A 283 -10.48 -2.65 0.44
CA ARG A 283 -11.77 -2.20 -0.11
C ARG A 283 -11.63 -1.94 -1.60
N PRO A 284 -12.32 -2.69 -2.47
CA PRO A 284 -12.19 -2.55 -3.91
C PRO A 284 -12.83 -1.26 -4.42
N SER A 285 -12.27 -0.70 -5.48
CA SER A 285 -12.79 0.51 -6.16
C SER A 285 -13.70 0.19 -7.34
N VAL A 286 -13.65 -1.04 -7.88
CA VAL A 286 -14.52 -1.48 -8.98
C VAL A 286 -15.90 -1.85 -8.42
N ALA A 287 -16.96 -1.17 -8.91
CA ALA A 287 -18.30 -1.25 -8.36
C ALA A 287 -18.89 -2.67 -8.32
N SER A 288 -18.68 -3.48 -9.37
CA SER A 288 -19.14 -4.88 -9.41
C SER A 288 -18.55 -5.70 -8.27
N VAL A 289 -17.24 -5.57 -8.04
CA VAL A 289 -16.52 -6.27 -6.97
C VAL A 289 -16.89 -5.71 -5.59
N ALA A 290 -16.98 -4.37 -5.45
CA ALA A 290 -17.40 -3.74 -4.20
C ALA A 290 -18.79 -4.23 -3.76
N ASN A 291 -19.74 -4.35 -4.68
CA ASN A 291 -21.07 -4.89 -4.41
C ASN A 291 -21.04 -6.38 -4.02
N LYS A 292 -20.25 -7.20 -4.72
CA LYS A 292 -20.07 -8.63 -4.43
C LYS A 292 -19.53 -8.86 -3.01
N TYR A 293 -18.61 -8.02 -2.56
CA TYR A 293 -17.93 -8.17 -1.27
C TYR A 293 -18.45 -7.22 -0.18
N LYS A 294 -19.56 -6.49 -0.39
CA LYS A 294 -20.07 -5.48 0.55
C LYS A 294 -20.28 -6.00 1.98
N ALA A 295 -20.68 -7.26 2.15
CA ALA A 295 -20.88 -7.86 3.46
C ALA A 295 -19.58 -8.06 4.26
N ARG A 296 -18.41 -8.00 3.59
CA ARG A 296 -17.08 -8.15 4.21
C ARG A 296 -16.61 -6.86 4.88
N PHE A 297 -17.07 -5.71 4.40
CA PHE A 297 -16.63 -4.40 4.83
C PHE A 297 -17.74 -3.70 5.65
N ARG A 298 -17.41 -3.36 6.89
CA ARG A 298 -18.36 -2.63 7.73
C ARG A 298 -18.56 -1.22 7.17
N ASN A 299 -19.81 -0.78 7.17
CA ASN A 299 -20.11 0.62 6.88
C ASN A 299 -19.65 1.49 8.06
N ILE A 300 -18.80 2.48 7.77
CA ILE A 300 -18.21 3.42 8.72
C ILE A 300 -18.14 4.78 8.05
N GLU A 301 -18.40 5.86 8.80
CA GLU A 301 -18.23 7.21 8.29
C GLU A 301 -16.75 7.47 8.02
N LEU A 302 -16.39 7.78 6.77
CA LEU A 302 -15.02 8.05 6.35
C LEU A 302 -14.89 9.48 5.86
N PHE A 303 -13.80 10.15 6.27
CA PHE A 303 -13.38 11.42 5.71
C PHE A 303 -12.04 11.27 4.99
N SER A 304 -11.83 12.02 3.93
CA SER A 304 -10.54 12.08 3.23
C SER A 304 -9.59 13.07 3.89
N VAL A 305 -8.29 12.98 3.56
CA VAL A 305 -7.31 14.02 3.93
C VAL A 305 -7.72 15.38 3.37
N GLY A 306 -8.33 15.40 2.17
CA GLY A 306 -8.83 16.62 1.55
C GLY A 306 -9.91 17.32 2.39
N ASP A 307 -10.84 16.55 2.94
CA ASP A 307 -12.00 17.08 3.68
C ASP A 307 -11.60 17.82 4.99
N VAL A 308 -10.59 17.31 5.67
CA VAL A 308 -10.19 17.86 7.00
C VAL A 308 -8.94 18.72 6.91
N PHE A 309 -7.96 18.32 6.12
CA PHE A 309 -6.64 18.97 6.08
C PHE A 309 -6.42 19.80 4.80
N GLY A 310 -7.37 19.79 3.88
CA GLY A 310 -7.31 20.48 2.58
C GLY A 310 -6.43 19.78 1.53
N SER A 311 -5.29 19.23 1.90
CA SER A 311 -4.46 18.41 1.00
C SER A 311 -3.38 17.63 1.78
N TRP A 312 -2.85 16.59 1.16
CA TRP A 312 -1.68 15.88 1.69
C TRP A 312 -0.46 16.79 1.86
N THR A 313 -0.21 17.71 0.91
CA THR A 313 0.90 18.68 1.01
C THR A 313 0.78 19.56 2.25
N LYS A 314 -0.44 20.06 2.55
CA LYS A 314 -0.71 20.85 3.74
C LYS A 314 -0.56 20.00 5.01
N ALA A 315 -1.16 18.80 5.04
CA ALA A 315 -1.05 17.88 6.17
C ALA A 315 0.42 17.52 6.46
N GLN A 316 1.20 17.20 5.42
CA GLN A 316 2.63 16.88 5.56
C GLN A 316 3.41 18.05 6.17
N LYS A 317 3.18 19.28 5.67
CA LYS A 317 3.87 20.49 6.15
C LYS A 317 3.51 20.81 7.59
N VAL A 318 2.23 20.76 7.96
CA VAL A 318 1.72 21.21 9.27
C VAL A 318 1.97 20.16 10.34
N HIS A 319 1.84 18.87 10.01
CA HIS A 319 1.85 17.82 11.03
C HIS A 319 3.14 17.01 11.08
N PHE A 320 3.83 16.78 9.94
CA PHE A 320 4.89 15.77 9.85
C PHE A 320 6.26 16.28 9.37
N ALA A 321 6.38 17.54 8.93
CA ALA A 321 7.69 18.14 8.65
C ALA A 321 8.56 18.17 9.92
N ASP A 322 9.86 18.34 9.77
CA ASP A 322 10.76 18.43 10.93
C ASP A 322 10.41 19.66 11.76
N GLY A 323 10.26 19.47 13.07
CA GLY A 323 9.80 20.49 14.02
C GLY A 323 8.30 20.82 13.97
N ALA A 324 7.52 20.12 13.13
CA ALA A 324 6.08 20.31 13.00
C ALA A 324 5.30 19.74 14.21
N LEU A 325 3.95 19.76 14.13
CA LEU A 325 3.08 19.43 15.27
C LEU A 325 3.35 18.05 15.88
N PHE A 326 3.64 17.02 15.09
CA PHE A 326 3.95 15.70 15.64
C PHE A 326 5.20 15.72 16.51
N ASP A 327 6.27 16.39 16.08
CA ASP A 327 7.50 16.50 16.86
C ASP A 327 7.29 17.26 18.16
N GLN A 328 6.38 18.26 18.18
CA GLN A 328 6.00 19.01 19.38
C GLN A 328 5.15 18.18 20.36
N ILE A 329 4.28 17.31 19.83
CA ILE A 329 3.39 16.43 20.62
C ILE A 329 4.18 15.28 21.25
N TYR A 330 5.07 14.66 20.48
CA TYR A 330 5.84 13.49 20.90
C TYR A 330 7.26 13.88 21.31
N GLN A 331 7.38 14.66 22.36
CA GLN A 331 8.66 14.95 23.03
C GLN A 331 8.87 13.93 24.16
N LYS A 332 9.60 12.86 23.88
CA LYS A 332 10.10 11.88 24.87
C LYS A 332 11.60 11.97 24.98
#